data_7b86010a4855ab25bd9e8be7b7d6744f
#
_entry.id   7b86010a4855ab25bd9e8be7b7d6744f
#
_cell.length_a   1.000
_cell.length_b   1.000
_cell.length_c   1.000
_cell.angle_alpha   90.00
_cell.angle_beta   90.00
_cell.angle_gamma   90.00
#
_symmetry.space_group_name_H-M   'P 1'
#
loop_
_entity.id
_entity.type
_entity.pdbx_description
1 polymer ?
#
loop_
_entity_poly.entity_id
_entity_poly.type
_entity_poly.pdbx_seq_one_letter_code
_entity_poly.pdbx_strand_id
1 'polypeptide(L)'
;MRKKHKKKNLPARQEDAPRVERPQPEEGKPKKQPFLKRLLFGEERPDLAELEAGSTTILDILSPTTVDTKSRDYIVVDGVFHAYLYITGYGYATTVGASWLAPLVEAGEGISLSFRFDRQSKEKILSKISQQTMLNRSRMRDVADTRQDFEELDSAINSGMYLKDVMNRQGEDFYYMHTLIEVVANDPETLEHRITAVEKLCVSVDMIARRCDYKQEQAFLSALPILYLDPDIERKSRRNALTSGVAAAFPFASYELSDRNGIFLGLNMYNRSPVFLNPYDDYKYTNGNIWIGGSSGAGKTFTLQCVGGRLRQQGKRVIYIIPKKGHEFRPRCEQLGGLYLRMSPSSRDCPNIMAIRRRSLDSYAGL
;
A
#
# COMPACT_ATOMS: atom_id res chain seq x y z
N MET A 1 21.29 -1.02 -84.73
CA MET A 1 20.32 -2.01 -85.27
C MET A 1 18.96 -1.79 -84.51
N ARG A 2 18.00 -1.33 -85.30
CA ARG A 2 16.62 -1.04 -84.85
C ARG A 2 15.82 -2.34 -84.76
N LYS A 3 15.11 -2.64 -83.68
CA LYS A 3 14.04 -3.64 -83.70
C LYS A 3 12.70 -2.97 -83.39
N LYS A 4 11.77 -3.24 -84.28
CA LYS A 4 10.44 -2.69 -84.48
C LYS A 4 9.47 -3.16 -83.40
N HIS A 5 8.62 -2.21 -82.94
CA HIS A 5 7.41 -2.49 -82.14
C HIS A 5 6.31 -3.02 -83.12
N LYS A 6 5.69 -4.12 -82.71
CA LYS A 6 4.39 -4.58 -83.24
C LYS A 6 3.23 -4.05 -82.39
N LYS A 7 2.39 -3.29 -83.07
CA LYS A 7 1.03 -2.92 -82.54
C LYS A 7 0.15 -4.16 -82.57
N LYS A 8 -0.55 -4.48 -81.49
CA LYS A 8 -1.68 -5.40 -81.48
C LYS A 8 -2.96 -4.63 -81.17
N ASN A 9 -3.99 -4.90 -82.02
CA ASN A 9 -5.32 -4.32 -82.10
C ASN A 9 -6.14 -4.61 -80.87
N LEU A 10 -6.91 -3.59 -80.44
CA LEU A 10 -8.04 -3.70 -79.52
C LEU A 10 -9.29 -4.11 -80.31
N PRO A 11 -10.14 -4.97 -79.78
CA PRO A 11 -11.51 -5.11 -80.27
C PRO A 11 -12.47 -4.16 -79.44
N ALA A 12 -13.58 -3.86 -80.12
CA ALA A 12 -14.54 -2.82 -79.86
C ALA A 12 -15.34 -2.98 -78.57
N ARG A 13 -15.85 -1.83 -78.14
CA ARG A 13 -16.93 -1.57 -77.16
C ARG A 13 -18.04 -2.60 -77.21
N GLN A 14 -18.39 -3.07 -76.00
CA GLN A 14 -19.78 -3.47 -75.67
C GLN A 14 -20.30 -2.51 -74.58
N GLU A 15 -21.42 -1.93 -74.88
CA GLU A 15 -22.26 -1.08 -74.03
C GLU A 15 -22.99 -1.95 -73.00
N ASP A 16 -23.42 -1.30 -71.91
CA ASP A 16 -24.36 -1.78 -70.89
C ASP A 16 -23.78 -2.70 -69.81
N ALA A 17 -23.21 -2.04 -68.78
CA ALA A 17 -23.27 -2.55 -67.40
C ALA A 17 -23.86 -1.46 -66.48
N PRO A 18 -24.76 -1.81 -65.54
CA PRO A 18 -25.47 -0.85 -64.71
C PRO A 18 -24.49 -0.10 -63.79
N ARG A 19 -24.71 1.21 -63.70
CA ARG A 19 -24.03 2.12 -62.74
C ARG A 19 -24.15 1.58 -61.36
N VAL A 20 -23.13 0.96 -60.78
CA VAL A 20 -23.00 0.72 -59.38
C VAL A 20 -22.79 2.10 -58.71
N GLU A 21 -23.80 2.56 -57.99
CA GLU A 21 -23.69 3.70 -57.08
C GLU A 21 -22.53 3.46 -56.12
N ARG A 22 -21.59 4.38 -56.09
CA ARG A 22 -20.56 4.37 -55.06
C ARG A 22 -21.23 4.55 -53.73
N PRO A 23 -20.98 3.68 -52.74
CA PRO A 23 -21.47 3.93 -51.40
C PRO A 23 -20.95 5.29 -50.93
N GLN A 24 -21.84 6.12 -50.42
CA GLN A 24 -21.48 7.35 -49.74
C GLN A 24 -20.47 7.05 -48.62
N PRO A 25 -19.53 7.92 -48.32
CA PRO A 25 -18.59 7.68 -47.23
C PRO A 25 -19.43 7.54 -45.95
N GLU A 26 -19.35 6.37 -45.33
CA GLU A 26 -19.89 6.16 -43.97
C GLU A 26 -19.31 7.23 -43.07
N GLU A 27 -20.17 8.04 -42.49
CA GLU A 27 -19.84 8.99 -41.44
C GLU A 27 -18.99 8.26 -40.39
N GLY A 28 -17.86 8.86 -40.09
CA GLY A 28 -16.74 8.21 -39.42
C GLY A 28 -17.11 7.44 -38.17
N LYS A 29 -16.82 6.18 -38.17
CA LYS A 29 -16.72 5.40 -36.93
C LYS A 29 -15.74 6.12 -36.02
N PRO A 30 -16.10 6.40 -34.76
CA PRO A 30 -15.24 7.11 -33.82
C PRO A 30 -13.90 6.35 -33.74
N LYS A 31 -12.81 7.06 -33.91
CA LYS A 31 -11.44 6.51 -33.75
C LYS A 31 -11.37 5.95 -32.33
N LYS A 32 -11.26 4.62 -32.19
CA LYS A 32 -11.08 3.98 -30.89
C LYS A 32 -9.90 4.65 -30.17
N GLN A 33 -10.20 5.31 -29.07
CA GLN A 33 -9.18 5.90 -28.21
C GLN A 33 -8.25 4.80 -27.68
N PRO A 34 -6.95 5.06 -27.46
CA PRO A 34 -6.06 4.07 -26.86
C PRO A 34 -6.61 3.64 -25.50
N PHE A 35 -6.52 2.34 -25.21
CA PHE A 35 -7.06 1.66 -24.02
C PHE A 35 -6.83 2.43 -22.70
N LEU A 36 -5.64 3.00 -22.53
CA LEU A 36 -5.26 3.80 -21.36
C LEU A 36 -6.04 5.11 -21.24
N LYS A 37 -6.34 5.76 -22.37
CA LYS A 37 -7.13 6.99 -22.38
C LYS A 37 -8.60 6.70 -22.04
N ARG A 38 -9.10 5.56 -22.44
CA ARG A 38 -10.44 5.05 -22.10
C ARG A 38 -10.54 4.66 -20.62
N LEU A 39 -9.47 4.11 -20.04
CA LEU A 39 -9.42 3.73 -18.62
C LEU A 39 -9.38 4.96 -17.68
N LEU A 40 -8.69 6.04 -18.08
CA LEU A 40 -8.46 7.22 -17.24
C LEU A 40 -9.50 8.31 -17.39
N PHE A 41 -10.05 8.48 -18.60
CA PHE A 41 -10.93 9.62 -18.91
C PHE A 41 -12.36 9.19 -19.25
N GLY A 42 -12.66 7.88 -19.19
CA GLY A 42 -13.95 7.32 -19.55
C GLY A 42 -14.28 7.46 -21.05
N GLU A 43 -15.27 6.75 -21.52
CA GLU A 43 -16.04 7.17 -22.70
C GLU A 43 -16.89 8.38 -22.27
N GLU A 44 -17.21 9.27 -23.20
CA GLU A 44 -18.10 10.41 -22.94
C GLU A 44 -19.24 9.96 -22.03
N ARG A 45 -19.49 10.71 -20.94
CA ARG A 45 -20.45 10.33 -19.91
C ARG A 45 -21.72 9.86 -20.58
N PRO A 46 -22.24 8.67 -20.26
CA PRO A 46 -23.52 8.24 -20.81
C PRO A 46 -24.54 9.33 -20.51
N ASP A 47 -25.32 9.71 -21.53
CA ASP A 47 -26.35 10.73 -21.38
C ASP A 47 -27.29 10.30 -20.25
N LEU A 48 -27.82 11.22 -19.46
CA LEU A 48 -28.75 10.90 -18.37
C LEU A 48 -29.86 9.93 -18.80
N ALA A 49 -30.28 10.02 -20.08
CA ALA A 49 -31.21 9.13 -20.70
C ALA A 49 -30.72 7.66 -20.80
N GLU A 50 -29.42 7.43 -20.99
CA GLU A 50 -28.81 6.08 -21.01
C GLU A 50 -28.66 5.51 -19.59
N LEU A 51 -28.40 6.36 -18.61
CA LEU A 51 -28.40 5.98 -17.18
C LEU A 51 -29.80 5.57 -16.71
N GLU A 52 -30.86 6.34 -17.12
CA GLU A 52 -32.25 6.03 -16.83
C GLU A 52 -32.71 4.75 -17.55
N ALA A 53 -32.15 4.43 -18.72
CA ALA A 53 -32.42 3.19 -19.46
C ALA A 53 -31.75 1.94 -18.88
N GLY A 54 -30.92 2.09 -17.83
CA GLY A 54 -30.22 0.97 -17.16
C GLY A 54 -29.09 0.34 -17.98
N SER A 55 -28.52 1.07 -18.96
CA SER A 55 -27.40 0.62 -19.80
C SER A 55 -26.03 0.84 -19.18
N THR A 56 -25.97 1.21 -17.89
CA THR A 56 -24.70 1.37 -17.15
C THR A 56 -23.90 0.07 -17.12
N THR A 57 -22.67 0.12 -17.61
CA THR A 57 -21.73 -0.98 -17.54
C THR A 57 -21.05 -0.99 -16.15
N ILE A 58 -20.49 -2.15 -15.76
CA ILE A 58 -19.67 -2.25 -14.55
C ILE A 58 -18.50 -1.25 -14.58
N LEU A 59 -17.99 -0.93 -15.78
CA LEU A 59 -16.93 0.04 -15.96
C LEU A 59 -17.36 1.46 -15.57
N ASP A 60 -18.59 1.86 -15.86
CA ASP A 60 -19.13 3.18 -15.52
C ASP A 60 -19.30 3.35 -14.00
N ILE A 61 -19.54 2.23 -13.29
CA ILE A 61 -19.64 2.21 -11.82
C ILE A 61 -18.25 2.23 -11.16
N LEU A 62 -17.27 1.54 -11.75
CA LEU A 62 -15.91 1.41 -11.19
C LEU A 62 -14.96 2.52 -11.61
N SER A 63 -15.26 3.24 -12.69
CA SER A 63 -14.41 4.34 -13.16
C SER A 63 -14.56 5.57 -12.27
N PRO A 64 -13.47 6.26 -11.95
CA PRO A 64 -13.56 7.52 -11.24
C PRO A 64 -14.33 8.55 -12.08
N THR A 65 -15.17 9.34 -11.41
CA THR A 65 -15.99 10.38 -12.06
C THR A 65 -15.14 11.55 -12.54
N THR A 66 -14.13 11.91 -11.76
CA THR A 66 -13.23 13.03 -12.06
C THR A 66 -11.79 12.69 -11.73
N VAL A 67 -10.87 13.05 -12.66
CA VAL A 67 -9.42 12.97 -12.42
C VAL A 67 -8.83 14.30 -12.84
N ASP A 68 -8.30 15.07 -11.88
CA ASP A 68 -7.57 16.32 -12.12
C ASP A 68 -6.06 16.09 -11.94
N THR A 69 -5.30 16.25 -13.03
CA THR A 69 -3.84 16.04 -13.09
C THR A 69 -3.06 17.33 -13.26
N LYS A 70 -3.68 18.50 -13.03
CA LYS A 70 -3.05 19.81 -13.28
C LYS A 70 -1.98 20.17 -12.26
N SER A 71 -2.07 19.63 -11.05
CA SER A 71 -1.09 19.92 -10.01
C SER A 71 0.25 19.23 -10.30
N ARG A 72 1.33 19.89 -9.91
CA ARG A 72 2.69 19.35 -9.99
C ARG A 72 2.90 18.22 -8.99
N ASP A 73 2.32 18.33 -7.81
CA ASP A 73 2.71 17.60 -6.61
C ASP A 73 1.72 16.49 -6.24
N TYR A 74 0.50 16.52 -6.80
CA TYR A 74 -0.55 15.54 -6.54
C TYR A 74 -1.54 15.45 -7.70
N ILE A 75 -2.38 14.44 -7.69
CA ILE A 75 -3.59 14.34 -8.52
C ILE A 75 -4.81 14.31 -7.62
N VAL A 76 -5.96 14.70 -8.15
CA VAL A 76 -7.24 14.60 -7.42
C VAL A 76 -8.15 13.65 -8.16
N VAL A 77 -8.58 12.59 -7.47
CA VAL A 77 -9.49 11.57 -7.99
C VAL A 77 -10.76 11.62 -7.14
N ASP A 78 -11.88 11.97 -7.75
CA ASP A 78 -13.18 12.10 -7.06
C ASP A 78 -13.14 12.96 -5.79
N GLY A 79 -12.33 14.03 -5.80
CA GLY A 79 -12.18 14.95 -4.68
C GLY A 79 -11.18 14.50 -3.62
N VAL A 80 -10.56 13.33 -3.77
CA VAL A 80 -9.51 12.81 -2.89
C VAL A 80 -8.14 13.12 -3.49
N PHE A 81 -7.20 13.57 -2.65
CA PHE A 81 -5.85 13.96 -3.05
C PHE A 81 -4.91 12.75 -2.97
N HIS A 82 -4.19 12.47 -4.06
CA HIS A 82 -3.24 11.38 -4.20
C HIS A 82 -1.87 11.95 -4.59
N ALA A 83 -0.85 11.62 -3.83
CA ALA A 83 0.53 11.95 -4.15
C ALA A 83 1.38 10.69 -4.21
N TYR A 84 2.31 10.66 -5.16
CA TYR A 84 3.16 9.52 -5.42
C TYR A 84 4.62 9.84 -5.15
N LEU A 85 5.28 8.93 -4.46
CA LEU A 85 6.72 8.94 -4.22
C LEU A 85 7.32 7.64 -4.74
N TYR A 86 8.62 7.66 -5.02
CA TYR A 86 9.40 6.45 -5.31
C TYR A 86 10.63 6.39 -4.41
N ILE A 87 11.07 5.19 -4.08
CA ILE A 87 12.36 5.02 -3.41
C ILE A 87 13.45 5.04 -4.49
N THR A 88 14.47 5.87 -4.30
CA THR A 88 15.57 5.99 -5.27
C THR A 88 16.39 4.70 -5.32
N GLY A 89 16.88 4.33 -6.51
CA GLY A 89 17.64 3.09 -6.68
C GLY A 89 18.90 2.97 -5.81
N TYR A 90 19.50 4.10 -5.43
CA TYR A 90 20.63 4.18 -4.50
C TYR A 90 20.21 4.42 -3.04
N GLY A 91 18.94 4.73 -2.82
CA GLY A 91 18.40 5.09 -1.51
C GLY A 91 17.86 3.89 -0.74
N TYR A 92 18.62 2.83 -0.63
CA TYR A 92 18.31 1.66 0.19
C TYR A 92 19.53 1.31 1.05
N ALA A 93 19.28 0.77 2.24
CA ALA A 93 20.35 0.23 3.06
C ALA A 93 21.20 -0.80 2.29
N THR A 94 22.48 -0.86 2.60
CA THR A 94 23.41 -1.81 1.94
C THR A 94 23.16 -3.25 2.35
N THR A 95 22.73 -3.46 3.58
CA THR A 95 22.35 -4.75 4.15
C THR A 95 20.93 -4.67 4.68
N VAL A 96 20.11 -5.67 4.36
CA VAL A 96 18.72 -5.73 4.76
C VAL A 96 18.43 -7.02 5.53
N GLY A 97 17.64 -6.93 6.58
CA GLY A 97 17.15 -8.06 7.36
C GLY A 97 15.84 -8.63 6.83
N ALA A 98 15.31 -9.66 7.47
CA ALA A 98 13.98 -10.18 7.15
C ALA A 98 12.90 -9.11 7.39
N SER A 99 11.92 -9.04 6.50
CA SER A 99 10.78 -8.10 6.56
C SER A 99 11.19 -6.61 6.61
N TRP A 100 12.29 -6.25 5.96
CA TRP A 100 12.81 -4.89 5.97
C TRP A 100 11.86 -3.84 5.35
N LEU A 101 10.87 -4.25 4.56
CA LEU A 101 9.80 -3.38 4.04
C LEU A 101 8.59 -3.28 4.98
N ALA A 102 8.51 -4.08 6.05
CA ALA A 102 7.37 -4.04 6.96
C ALA A 102 7.08 -2.65 7.55
N PRO A 103 8.08 -1.84 7.96
CA PRO A 103 7.80 -0.49 8.47
C PRO A 103 7.07 0.41 7.47
N LEU A 104 7.31 0.25 6.16
CA LEU A 104 6.58 1.00 5.14
C LEU A 104 5.14 0.51 4.99
N VAL A 105 4.89 -0.79 5.08
CA VAL A 105 3.54 -1.37 5.01
C VAL A 105 2.72 -0.97 6.24
N GLU A 106 3.37 -0.82 7.38
CA GLU A 106 2.77 -0.40 8.65
C GLU A 106 2.70 1.13 8.82
N ALA A 107 3.03 1.90 7.78
CA ALA A 107 3.14 3.36 7.85
C ALA A 107 1.82 4.09 8.20
N GLY A 108 0.68 3.42 8.09
CA GLY A 108 -0.63 3.93 8.54
C GLY A 108 -1.68 4.10 7.45
N GLU A 109 -2.78 4.71 7.83
CA GLU A 109 -3.93 4.92 6.92
C GLU A 109 -3.61 5.92 5.80
N GLY A 110 -4.13 5.63 4.60
CA GLY A 110 -3.94 6.46 3.42
C GLY A 110 -2.56 6.32 2.78
N ILE A 111 -1.82 5.24 3.11
CA ILE A 111 -0.55 4.92 2.48
C ILE A 111 -0.67 3.55 1.82
N SER A 112 -0.45 3.51 0.52
CA SER A 112 -0.43 2.30 -0.29
C SER A 112 0.96 2.09 -0.89
N LEU A 113 1.37 0.84 -1.01
CA LEU A 113 2.69 0.50 -1.52
C LEU A 113 2.57 -0.40 -2.75
N SER A 114 3.32 -0.07 -3.78
CA SER A 114 3.45 -0.87 -4.98
C SER A 114 4.89 -1.34 -5.12
N PHE A 115 5.10 -2.66 -5.03
CA PHE A 115 6.39 -3.29 -5.23
C PHE A 115 6.40 -4.01 -6.57
N ARG A 116 7.43 -3.75 -7.36
CA ARG A 116 7.66 -4.46 -8.60
C ARG A 116 9.01 -5.12 -8.60
N PHE A 117 9.05 -6.41 -8.95
CA PHE A 117 10.25 -7.23 -9.05
C PHE A 117 10.35 -7.80 -10.46
N ASP A 118 11.29 -7.30 -11.25
CA ASP A 118 11.52 -7.74 -12.61
C ASP A 118 12.74 -8.66 -12.68
N ARG A 119 12.51 -9.97 -12.86
CA ARG A 119 13.59 -10.96 -13.01
C ARG A 119 14.38 -10.68 -14.26
N GLN A 120 15.69 -10.65 -14.13
CA GLN A 120 16.61 -10.40 -15.23
C GLN A 120 17.29 -11.70 -15.72
N SER A 121 17.62 -11.73 -17.04
CA SER A 121 18.40 -12.84 -17.57
C SER A 121 19.78 -12.88 -16.93
N LYS A 122 20.11 -13.99 -16.29
CA LYS A 122 21.37 -14.23 -15.59
C LYS A 122 22.59 -14.00 -16.50
N GLU A 123 22.54 -14.51 -17.73
CA GLU A 123 23.62 -14.38 -18.71
C GLU A 123 23.89 -12.91 -19.06
N LYS A 124 22.82 -12.15 -19.35
CA LYS A 124 22.93 -10.74 -19.71
C LYS A 124 23.51 -9.92 -18.55
N ILE A 125 23.08 -10.21 -17.31
CA ILE A 125 23.55 -9.50 -16.12
C ILE A 125 25.01 -9.85 -15.84
N LEU A 126 25.39 -11.11 -15.86
CA LEU A 126 26.79 -11.54 -15.67
C LEU A 126 27.73 -10.91 -16.71
N SER A 127 27.31 -10.81 -17.98
CA SER A 127 28.07 -10.11 -19.01
C SER A 127 28.23 -8.63 -18.67
N LYS A 128 27.14 -7.92 -18.31
CA LYS A 128 27.17 -6.51 -17.92
C LYS A 128 28.08 -6.26 -16.71
N ILE A 129 27.94 -7.08 -15.65
CA ILE A 129 28.77 -6.97 -14.45
C ILE A 129 30.25 -7.19 -14.80
N SER A 130 30.54 -8.20 -15.64
CA SER A 130 31.91 -8.49 -16.08
C SER A 130 32.52 -7.33 -16.86
N GLN A 131 31.76 -6.75 -17.80
CA GLN A 131 32.17 -5.55 -18.54
C GLN A 131 32.45 -4.36 -17.61
N GLN A 132 31.49 -4.07 -16.69
CA GLN A 132 31.62 -2.94 -15.77
C GLN A 132 32.80 -3.10 -14.83
N THR A 133 33.00 -4.31 -14.30
CA THR A 133 34.14 -4.63 -13.44
C THR A 133 35.47 -4.47 -14.19
N MET A 134 35.53 -4.85 -15.46
CA MET A 134 36.70 -4.68 -16.31
C MET A 134 37.00 -3.20 -16.57
N LEU A 135 35.97 -2.42 -16.89
CA LEU A 135 36.11 -0.97 -17.08
C LEU A 135 36.57 -0.26 -15.80
N ASN A 136 36.00 -0.62 -14.65
CA ASN A 136 36.39 -0.03 -13.38
C ASN A 136 37.84 -0.39 -13.01
N ARG A 137 38.28 -1.62 -13.29
CA ARG A 137 39.70 -2.00 -13.13
C ARG A 137 40.64 -1.24 -14.07
N SER A 138 40.22 -0.94 -15.30
CA SER A 138 41.00 -0.10 -16.21
C SER A 138 41.11 1.31 -15.68
N ARG A 139 39.98 1.92 -15.28
CA ARG A 139 39.96 3.26 -14.69
C ARG A 139 40.82 3.35 -13.44
N MET A 140 40.78 2.33 -12.59
CA MET A 140 41.59 2.27 -11.36
C MET A 140 43.12 2.32 -11.64
N ARG A 141 43.54 1.83 -12.82
CA ARG A 141 44.97 1.92 -13.24
C ARG A 141 45.34 3.31 -13.74
N ASP A 142 44.38 4.05 -14.28
CA ASP A 142 44.56 5.36 -14.90
C ASP A 142 44.39 6.51 -13.86
N VAL A 143 43.70 6.27 -12.73
CA VAL A 143 43.48 7.24 -11.65
C VAL A 143 44.69 7.24 -10.73
N ALA A 144 45.62 8.15 -11.01
CA ALA A 144 46.84 8.25 -10.22
C ALA A 144 46.72 9.11 -8.93
N ASP A 145 45.66 9.93 -8.76
CA ASP A 145 45.76 11.08 -7.85
C ASP A 145 44.64 11.33 -6.84
N THR A 146 43.50 10.61 -6.85
CA THR A 146 42.44 10.92 -5.86
C THR A 146 42.03 9.66 -5.07
N ARG A 147 42.42 9.67 -3.79
CA ARG A 147 42.17 8.55 -2.87
C ARG A 147 40.67 8.16 -2.77
N GLN A 148 39.80 9.13 -2.92
CA GLN A 148 38.35 8.95 -2.85
C GLN A 148 37.80 8.20 -4.05
N ASP A 149 38.26 8.53 -5.28
CA ASP A 149 37.83 7.84 -6.51
C ASP A 149 38.36 6.39 -6.54
N PHE A 150 39.52 6.13 -5.93
CA PHE A 150 40.07 4.79 -5.79
C PHE A 150 39.21 3.91 -4.88
N GLU A 151 38.77 4.41 -3.73
CA GLU A 151 37.92 3.67 -2.77
C GLU A 151 36.54 3.34 -3.37
N GLU A 152 35.96 4.27 -4.13
CA GLU A 152 34.68 4.04 -4.82
C GLU A 152 34.83 2.97 -5.93
N LEU A 153 35.87 3.02 -6.72
CA LEU A 153 36.14 2.04 -7.78
C LEU A 153 36.42 0.65 -7.20
N ASP A 154 37.20 0.56 -6.12
CA ASP A 154 37.50 -0.70 -5.44
C ASP A 154 36.23 -1.32 -4.85
N SER A 155 35.41 -0.52 -4.18
CA SER A 155 34.10 -0.94 -3.66
C SER A 155 33.18 -1.45 -4.77
N ALA A 156 33.14 -0.74 -5.91
CA ALA A 156 32.33 -1.14 -7.07
C ALA A 156 32.83 -2.46 -7.71
N ILE A 157 34.15 -2.67 -7.77
CA ILE A 157 34.74 -3.92 -8.26
C ILE A 157 34.42 -5.08 -7.32
N ASN A 158 34.60 -4.89 -6.02
CA ASN A 158 34.32 -5.91 -5.01
C ASN A 158 32.83 -6.29 -4.98
N SER A 159 31.94 -5.31 -5.06
CA SER A 159 30.48 -5.54 -5.19
C SER A 159 30.13 -6.31 -6.46
N GLY A 160 30.74 -5.98 -7.60
CA GLY A 160 30.54 -6.71 -8.86
C GLY A 160 31.03 -8.16 -8.79
N MET A 161 32.18 -8.40 -8.15
CA MET A 161 32.70 -9.75 -7.95
C MET A 161 31.83 -10.56 -6.98
N TYR A 162 31.36 -9.98 -5.92
CA TYR A 162 30.41 -10.59 -4.98
C TYR A 162 29.11 -11.03 -5.68
N LEU A 163 28.46 -10.11 -6.43
CA LEU A 163 27.24 -10.43 -7.19
C LEU A 163 27.48 -11.61 -8.16
N LYS A 164 28.60 -11.60 -8.86
CA LYS A 164 28.96 -12.69 -9.79
C LYS A 164 29.16 -14.03 -9.06
N ASP A 165 29.80 -14.02 -7.92
CA ASP A 165 30.06 -15.22 -7.13
C ASP A 165 28.76 -15.82 -6.58
N VAL A 166 27.90 -14.99 -5.97
CA VAL A 166 26.61 -15.39 -5.43
C VAL A 166 25.67 -15.94 -6.50
N MET A 167 25.61 -15.27 -7.67
CA MET A 167 24.81 -15.76 -8.78
C MET A 167 25.30 -17.08 -9.35
N ASN A 168 26.62 -17.32 -9.41
CA ASN A 168 27.19 -18.54 -9.99
C ASN A 168 27.24 -19.70 -9.00
N ARG A 169 27.62 -19.48 -7.75
CA ARG A 169 27.86 -20.53 -6.77
C ARG A 169 26.63 -20.84 -5.92
N GLN A 170 25.86 -19.82 -5.56
CA GLN A 170 24.68 -19.99 -4.70
C GLN A 170 23.37 -20.12 -5.51
N GLY A 171 23.46 -19.96 -6.85
CA GLY A 171 22.31 -20.15 -7.74
C GLY A 171 21.25 -19.04 -7.64
N GLU A 172 21.56 -17.89 -7.00
CA GLU A 172 20.62 -16.78 -6.91
C GLU A 172 20.33 -16.13 -8.25
N ASP A 173 19.09 -15.70 -8.43
CA ASP A 173 18.66 -14.88 -9.54
C ASP A 173 18.83 -13.39 -9.25
N PHE A 174 18.82 -12.59 -10.31
CA PHE A 174 18.97 -11.15 -10.21
C PHE A 174 17.66 -10.47 -10.62
N TYR A 175 17.26 -9.48 -9.83
CA TYR A 175 16.04 -8.71 -10.02
C TYR A 175 16.33 -7.21 -10.06
N TYR A 176 15.53 -6.50 -10.87
CA TYR A 176 15.32 -5.07 -10.65
C TYR A 176 14.10 -4.89 -9.77
N MET A 177 14.29 -4.16 -8.69
CA MET A 177 13.24 -3.85 -7.72
C MET A 177 12.89 -2.37 -7.81
N HIS A 178 11.59 -2.10 -7.78
CA HIS A 178 11.02 -0.76 -7.77
C HIS A 178 9.99 -0.66 -6.65
N THR A 179 10.03 0.44 -5.90
CA THR A 179 9.08 0.72 -4.83
C THR A 179 8.44 2.08 -5.07
N LEU A 180 7.13 2.08 -5.23
CA LEU A 180 6.32 3.29 -5.28
C LEU A 180 5.46 3.35 -4.01
N ILE A 181 5.26 4.57 -3.53
CA ILE A 181 4.45 4.88 -2.36
C ILE A 181 3.37 5.84 -2.81
N GLU A 182 2.12 5.47 -2.61
CA GLU A 182 0.97 6.34 -2.78
C GLU A 182 0.55 6.86 -1.42
N VAL A 183 0.32 8.16 -1.32
CA VAL A 183 -0.19 8.84 -0.13
C VAL A 183 -1.51 9.49 -0.48
N VAL A 184 -2.55 9.19 0.29
CA VAL A 184 -3.92 9.64 0.04
C VAL A 184 -4.43 10.47 1.21
N ALA A 185 -5.14 11.58 0.92
CA ALA A 185 -5.79 12.39 1.93
C ALA A 185 -7.02 13.12 1.38
N ASN A 186 -7.91 13.56 2.25
CA ASN A 186 -9.12 14.31 1.87
C ASN A 186 -8.86 15.81 1.68
N ASP A 187 -7.72 16.30 2.13
CA ASP A 187 -7.32 17.70 2.03
C ASP A 187 -5.79 17.83 1.80
N PRO A 188 -5.33 18.94 1.19
CA PRO A 188 -3.92 19.14 0.86
C PRO A 188 -3.00 19.23 2.09
N GLU A 189 -3.49 19.76 3.20
CA GLU A 189 -2.69 19.94 4.42
C GLU A 189 -2.39 18.58 5.07
N THR A 190 -3.39 17.75 5.22
CA THR A 190 -3.23 16.36 5.69
C THR A 190 -2.36 15.55 4.75
N LEU A 191 -2.48 15.76 3.41
CA LEU A 191 -1.63 15.11 2.42
C LEU A 191 -0.16 15.43 2.67
N GLU A 192 0.19 16.71 2.82
CA GLU A 192 1.56 17.16 3.04
C GLU A 192 2.12 16.64 4.38
N HIS A 193 1.30 16.62 5.44
CA HIS A 193 1.67 16.00 6.71
C HIS A 193 1.99 14.51 6.58
N ARG A 194 1.16 13.76 5.84
CA ARG A 194 1.39 12.32 5.60
C ARG A 194 2.64 12.09 4.75
N ILE A 195 2.85 12.89 3.70
CA ILE A 195 4.06 12.80 2.87
C ILE A 195 5.31 13.02 3.73
N THR A 196 5.31 14.07 4.56
CA THR A 196 6.43 14.35 5.46
C THR A 196 6.67 13.20 6.46
N ALA A 197 5.61 12.57 6.96
CA ALA A 197 5.72 11.41 7.85
C ALA A 197 6.35 10.21 7.14
N VAL A 198 5.94 9.93 5.88
CA VAL A 198 6.50 8.87 5.05
C VAL A 198 7.98 9.14 4.72
N GLU A 199 8.34 10.38 4.36
CA GLU A 199 9.72 10.75 4.10
C GLU A 199 10.61 10.53 5.34
N LYS A 200 10.14 10.93 6.54
CA LYS A 200 10.83 10.67 7.82
C LYS A 200 10.94 9.19 8.14
N LEU A 201 9.87 8.42 7.89
CA LEU A 201 9.88 6.98 8.09
C LEU A 201 10.92 6.32 7.17
N CYS A 202 10.95 6.69 5.89
CA CYS A 202 11.96 6.19 4.95
C CYS A 202 13.38 6.45 5.46
N VAL A 203 13.66 7.67 5.91
CA VAL A 203 14.98 8.02 6.48
C VAL A 203 15.30 7.18 7.72
N SER A 204 14.33 6.89 8.57
CA SER A 204 14.56 6.09 9.80
C SER A 204 14.91 4.63 9.52
N VAL A 205 14.64 4.12 8.32
CA VAL A 205 14.96 2.76 7.85
C VAL A 205 16.00 2.78 6.72
N ASP A 206 16.83 3.82 6.68
CA ASP A 206 17.90 4.01 5.70
C ASP A 206 17.41 3.97 4.24
N MET A 207 16.22 4.52 4.00
CA MET A 207 15.67 4.66 2.64
C MET A 207 15.51 6.12 2.26
N ILE A 208 15.65 6.42 0.96
CA ILE A 208 15.49 7.76 0.41
C ILE A 208 14.30 7.77 -0.54
N ALA A 209 13.19 8.32 -0.08
CA ALA A 209 12.02 8.60 -0.91
C ALA A 209 12.17 9.93 -1.67
N ARG A 210 11.63 10.00 -2.87
CA ARG A 210 11.54 11.21 -3.70
C ARG A 210 10.14 11.33 -4.27
N ARG A 211 9.60 12.55 -4.26
CA ARG A 211 8.29 12.84 -4.85
C ARG A 211 8.34 12.72 -6.38
N CYS A 212 7.25 12.27 -6.98
CA CYS A 212 7.10 12.20 -8.43
C CYS A 212 6.65 13.55 -9.01
N ASP A 213 7.34 14.65 -8.65
CA ASP A 213 6.99 16.00 -9.12
C ASP A 213 6.94 16.05 -10.64
N TYR A 214 5.88 16.70 -11.17
CA TYR A 214 5.55 16.79 -12.60
C TYR A 214 5.26 15.45 -13.29
N LYS A 215 5.23 14.33 -12.54
CA LYS A 215 4.98 12.98 -13.06
C LYS A 215 3.96 12.20 -12.22
N GLN A 216 3.07 12.91 -11.55
CA GLN A 216 2.06 12.31 -10.69
C GLN A 216 1.09 11.41 -11.48
N GLU A 217 0.69 11.82 -12.70
CA GLU A 217 -0.15 11.01 -13.59
C GLU A 217 0.55 9.70 -14.01
N GLN A 218 1.83 9.78 -14.41
CA GLN A 218 2.61 8.60 -14.79
C GLN A 218 2.85 7.68 -13.58
N ALA A 219 3.04 8.26 -12.40
CA ALA A 219 3.20 7.51 -11.15
C ALA A 219 1.89 6.81 -10.74
N PHE A 220 0.75 7.50 -10.88
CA PHE A 220 -0.58 6.91 -10.69
C PHE A 220 -0.75 5.66 -11.55
N LEU A 221 -0.48 5.78 -12.88
CA LEU A 221 -0.57 4.65 -13.79
C LEU A 221 0.40 3.52 -13.42
N SER A 222 1.59 3.89 -12.95
CA SER A 222 2.62 2.93 -12.55
C SER A 222 2.30 2.20 -11.25
N ALA A 223 1.48 2.79 -10.38
CA ALA A 223 1.03 2.19 -9.12
C ALA A 223 -0.14 1.22 -9.31
N LEU A 224 -0.89 1.35 -10.42
CA LEU A 224 -1.99 0.44 -10.73
C LEU A 224 -1.48 -1.00 -11.01
N PRO A 225 -2.29 -2.04 -10.71
CA PRO A 225 -1.91 -3.45 -10.92
C PRO A 225 -1.97 -3.88 -12.39
N ILE A 226 -1.53 -3.02 -13.32
CA ILE A 226 -1.53 -3.25 -14.78
C ILE A 226 -0.15 -3.56 -15.35
N LEU A 227 0.85 -3.79 -14.48
CA LEU A 227 2.24 -4.07 -14.84
C LEU A 227 2.92 -2.98 -15.70
N TYR A 228 2.37 -1.77 -15.71
CA TYR A 228 3.01 -0.61 -16.34
C TYR A 228 3.94 0.09 -15.34
N LEU A 229 5.09 0.55 -15.80
CA LEU A 229 5.98 1.42 -15.04
C LEU A 229 6.55 2.46 -16.01
N ASP A 230 6.39 3.75 -15.67
CA ASP A 230 6.93 4.84 -16.49
C ASP A 230 8.46 4.71 -16.61
N PRO A 231 9.05 4.85 -17.81
CA PRO A 231 10.48 4.64 -18.04
C PRO A 231 11.41 5.55 -17.20
N ASP A 232 10.98 6.77 -16.91
CA ASP A 232 11.77 7.69 -16.08
C ASP A 232 11.72 7.30 -14.60
N ILE A 233 10.55 6.88 -14.12
CA ILE A 233 10.38 6.37 -12.75
C ILE A 233 11.16 5.06 -12.61
N GLU A 234 11.05 4.16 -13.59
CA GLU A 234 11.82 2.91 -13.65
C GLU A 234 13.32 3.18 -13.50
N ARG A 235 13.86 4.08 -14.30
CA ARG A 235 15.29 4.42 -14.27
C ARG A 235 15.75 4.96 -12.93
N LYS A 236 14.93 5.81 -12.28
CA LYS A 236 15.27 6.48 -11.01
C LYS A 236 15.08 5.57 -9.80
N SER A 237 14.06 4.70 -9.82
CA SER A 237 13.70 3.83 -8.68
C SER A 237 14.39 2.46 -8.72
N ARG A 238 15.07 2.12 -9.83
CA ARG A 238 15.64 0.80 -10.05
C ARG A 238 16.73 0.44 -9.04
N ARG A 239 16.46 -0.58 -8.22
CA ARG A 239 17.40 -1.20 -7.30
C ARG A 239 17.77 -2.60 -7.78
N ASN A 240 19.04 -2.92 -7.74
CA ASN A 240 19.53 -4.28 -7.94
C ASN A 240 19.27 -5.11 -6.68
N ALA A 241 18.64 -6.26 -6.82
CA ALA A 241 18.37 -7.17 -5.72
C ALA A 241 18.66 -8.62 -6.15
N LEU A 242 19.13 -9.42 -5.21
CA LEU A 242 19.27 -10.86 -5.34
C LEU A 242 18.02 -11.57 -4.81
N THR A 243 17.83 -12.86 -5.12
CA THR A 243 16.69 -13.65 -4.63
C THR A 243 16.53 -13.55 -3.11
N SER A 244 17.62 -13.63 -2.37
CA SER A 244 17.62 -13.50 -0.90
C SER A 244 17.10 -12.14 -0.43
N GLY A 245 17.51 -11.05 -1.07
CA GLY A 245 17.03 -9.70 -0.77
C GLY A 245 15.56 -9.49 -1.12
N VAL A 246 15.09 -10.08 -2.23
CA VAL A 246 13.67 -10.06 -2.63
C VAL A 246 12.83 -10.88 -1.65
N ALA A 247 13.30 -12.06 -1.24
CA ALA A 247 12.61 -12.88 -0.25
C ALA A 247 12.55 -12.20 1.13
N ALA A 248 13.63 -11.54 1.53
CA ALA A 248 13.67 -10.75 2.77
C ALA A 248 12.76 -9.51 2.71
N ALA A 249 12.41 -9.03 1.53
CA ALA A 249 11.49 -7.91 1.34
C ALA A 249 10.02 -8.26 1.65
N PHE A 250 9.67 -9.55 1.85
CA PHE A 250 8.31 -9.99 2.15
C PHE A 250 7.77 -9.25 3.40
N PRO A 251 6.77 -8.36 3.23
CA PRO A 251 6.37 -7.45 4.31
C PRO A 251 5.31 -8.03 5.24
N PHE A 252 4.66 -9.14 4.83
CA PHE A 252 3.52 -9.72 5.54
C PHE A 252 3.95 -10.72 6.62
N ALA A 253 5.02 -10.41 7.36
CA ALA A 253 5.54 -11.29 8.40
C ALA A 253 4.67 -11.29 9.66
N SER A 254 4.05 -10.15 10.00
CA SER A 254 3.11 -10.03 11.10
C SER A 254 2.21 -8.82 10.90
N TYR A 255 1.03 -8.86 11.54
CA TYR A 255 0.12 -7.72 11.60
C TYR A 255 0.27 -7.05 12.97
N GLU A 256 0.41 -5.73 12.98
CA GLU A 256 0.42 -4.94 14.20
C GLU A 256 -0.98 -4.36 14.45
N LEU A 257 -1.59 -4.74 15.58
CA LEU A 257 -2.83 -4.15 16.07
C LEU A 257 -2.47 -3.19 17.19
N SER A 258 -2.46 -1.89 16.89
CA SER A 258 -2.16 -0.86 17.87
C SER A 258 -3.10 0.34 17.68
N ASP A 259 -4.12 0.43 18.52
CA ASP A 259 -5.08 1.52 18.49
C ASP A 259 -4.58 2.69 19.33
N ARG A 260 -4.81 3.93 18.86
CA ARG A 260 -4.57 5.13 19.66
C ARG A 260 -5.48 5.13 20.89
N ASN A 261 -4.93 5.51 22.04
CA ASN A 261 -5.66 5.53 23.33
C ASN A 261 -6.26 4.16 23.72
N GLY A 262 -5.70 3.07 23.22
CA GLY A 262 -6.12 1.72 23.53
C GLY A 262 -5.66 1.23 24.91
N ILE A 263 -6.30 0.16 25.40
CA ILE A 263 -5.80 -0.62 26.53
C ILE A 263 -4.73 -1.60 26.04
N PHE A 264 -3.64 -1.71 26.77
CA PHE A 264 -2.62 -2.72 26.48
C PHE A 264 -3.18 -4.14 26.66
N LEU A 265 -3.13 -4.98 25.64
CA LEU A 265 -3.59 -6.37 25.75
C LEU A 265 -2.44 -7.33 26.03
N GLY A 266 -1.29 -7.13 25.42
CA GLY A 266 -0.14 -8.01 25.54
C GLY A 266 0.91 -7.68 24.48
N LEU A 267 1.80 -8.62 24.24
CA LEU A 267 2.80 -8.55 23.15
C LEU A 267 2.40 -9.48 22.01
N ASN A 268 2.56 -9.01 20.81
CA ASN A 268 2.38 -9.83 19.62
C ASN A 268 3.40 -11.00 19.64
N MET A 269 2.93 -12.20 19.38
CA MET A 269 3.76 -13.42 19.46
C MET A 269 4.87 -13.43 18.39
N TYR A 270 4.65 -12.80 17.27
CA TYR A 270 5.55 -12.85 16.11
C TYR A 270 6.61 -11.76 16.15
N ASN A 271 6.21 -10.49 16.29
CA ASN A 271 7.11 -9.34 16.22
C ASN A 271 7.43 -8.70 17.59
N ARG A 272 6.82 -9.21 18.68
CA ARG A 272 6.99 -8.68 20.04
C ARG A 272 6.50 -7.23 20.23
N SER A 273 5.80 -6.66 19.25
CA SER A 273 5.21 -5.33 19.41
C SER A 273 4.11 -5.32 20.47
N PRO A 274 3.93 -4.21 21.20
CA PRO A 274 2.84 -4.07 22.16
C PRO A 274 1.49 -3.94 21.42
N VAL A 275 0.50 -4.70 21.86
CA VAL A 275 -0.85 -4.70 21.30
C VAL A 275 -1.75 -3.83 22.16
N PHE A 276 -2.28 -2.75 21.57
CA PHE A 276 -3.24 -1.86 22.17
C PHE A 276 -4.59 -1.97 21.46
N LEU A 277 -5.67 -2.05 22.22
CA LEU A 277 -7.04 -2.11 21.70
C LEU A 277 -7.88 -1.00 22.28
N ASN A 278 -8.51 -0.19 21.43
CA ASN A 278 -9.53 0.78 21.84
C ASN A 278 -10.91 0.32 21.32
N PRO A 279 -11.71 -0.40 22.11
CA PRO A 279 -13.00 -0.91 21.66
C PRO A 279 -14.05 0.18 21.41
N TYR A 280 -13.75 1.43 21.77
CA TYR A 280 -14.63 2.60 21.63
C TYR A 280 -14.17 3.53 20.48
N ASP A 281 -13.36 3.04 19.58
CA ASP A 281 -12.97 3.77 18.38
C ASP A 281 -14.06 3.61 17.30
N ASP A 282 -14.93 4.61 17.20
CA ASP A 282 -16.09 4.61 16.28
C ASP A 282 -15.68 4.62 14.81
N TYR A 283 -14.43 5.00 14.49
CA TYR A 283 -13.89 4.94 13.12
C TYR A 283 -13.47 3.52 12.70
N LYS A 284 -13.03 2.71 13.69
CA LYS A 284 -12.55 1.35 13.45
C LYS A 284 -13.60 0.28 13.69
N TYR A 285 -14.43 0.46 14.70
CA TYR A 285 -15.34 -0.57 15.19
C TYR A 285 -16.79 -0.08 15.18
N THR A 286 -17.67 -0.85 14.60
CA THR A 286 -19.11 -0.57 14.56
C THR A 286 -19.72 -0.53 15.97
N ASN A 287 -19.15 -1.27 16.93
CA ASN A 287 -19.55 -1.27 18.33
C ASN A 287 -18.39 -1.76 19.23
N GLY A 288 -18.44 -1.42 20.52
CA GLY A 288 -17.43 -1.80 21.51
C GLY A 288 -17.64 -3.19 22.14
N ASN A 289 -18.43 -4.08 21.52
CA ASN A 289 -18.68 -5.40 22.08
C ASN A 289 -17.49 -6.33 21.90
N ILE A 290 -17.03 -6.97 22.98
CA ILE A 290 -15.92 -7.91 22.98
C ILE A 290 -16.42 -9.27 23.43
N TRP A 291 -16.16 -10.31 22.63
CA TRP A 291 -16.41 -11.68 23.01
C TRP A 291 -15.10 -12.42 23.30
N ILE A 292 -15.00 -13.04 24.49
CA ILE A 292 -13.82 -13.79 24.93
C ILE A 292 -14.18 -15.27 25.05
N GLY A 293 -13.73 -16.06 24.08
CA GLY A 293 -13.95 -17.50 23.99
C GLY A 293 -12.70 -18.32 24.32
N GLY A 294 -12.89 -19.56 24.77
CA GLY A 294 -11.80 -20.49 24.99
C GLY A 294 -12.22 -21.70 25.85
N SER A 295 -11.38 -22.74 25.89
CA SER A 295 -11.58 -23.93 26.72
C SER A 295 -11.45 -23.63 28.22
N SER A 296 -11.82 -24.57 29.08
CA SER A 296 -11.64 -24.41 30.53
C SER A 296 -10.13 -24.31 30.84
N GLY A 297 -9.74 -23.38 31.72
CA GLY A 297 -8.33 -23.16 32.07
C GLY A 297 -7.55 -22.27 31.09
N ALA A 298 -8.11 -21.85 29.93
CA ALA A 298 -7.43 -21.02 28.92
C ALA A 298 -7.22 -19.54 29.33
N GLY A 299 -7.49 -19.14 30.56
CA GLY A 299 -7.24 -17.79 31.06
C GLY A 299 -8.32 -16.76 30.78
N LYS A 300 -9.54 -17.15 30.35
CA LYS A 300 -10.64 -16.21 30.05
C LYS A 300 -10.94 -15.21 31.17
N THR A 301 -11.06 -15.73 32.41
CA THR A 301 -11.33 -14.91 33.62
C THR A 301 -10.20 -13.93 33.89
N PHE A 302 -8.95 -14.37 33.72
CA PHE A 302 -7.78 -13.51 33.84
C PHE A 302 -7.78 -12.40 32.81
N THR A 303 -8.01 -12.75 31.54
CA THR A 303 -8.11 -11.74 30.46
C THR A 303 -9.19 -10.72 30.72
N LEU A 304 -10.39 -11.15 31.15
CA LEU A 304 -11.50 -10.26 31.48
C LEU A 304 -11.14 -9.31 32.65
N GLN A 305 -10.46 -9.81 33.68
CA GLN A 305 -10.00 -8.98 34.80
C GLN A 305 -8.89 -8.00 34.37
N CYS A 306 -7.99 -8.40 33.49
CA CYS A 306 -6.97 -7.52 32.93
C CYS A 306 -7.57 -6.39 32.10
N VAL A 307 -8.47 -6.72 31.18
CA VAL A 307 -9.18 -5.73 30.33
C VAL A 307 -9.95 -4.73 31.20
N GLY A 308 -10.78 -5.20 32.13
CA GLY A 308 -11.54 -4.32 32.99
C GLY A 308 -10.67 -3.49 33.94
N GLY A 309 -9.58 -4.05 34.46
CA GLY A 309 -8.63 -3.31 35.29
C GLY A 309 -7.96 -2.16 34.53
N ARG A 310 -7.56 -2.41 33.29
CA ARG A 310 -6.93 -1.41 32.40
C ARG A 310 -7.92 -0.33 31.94
N LEU A 311 -9.16 -0.71 31.63
CA LEU A 311 -10.24 0.25 31.38
C LEU A 311 -10.50 1.15 32.62
N ARG A 312 -10.46 0.57 33.81
CA ARG A 312 -10.61 1.35 35.06
C ARG A 312 -9.47 2.35 35.25
N GLN A 313 -8.24 1.96 34.93
CA GLN A 313 -7.05 2.86 34.93
C GLN A 313 -7.20 4.04 33.98
N GLN A 314 -7.89 3.85 32.85
CA GLN A 314 -8.26 4.93 31.93
C GLN A 314 -9.45 5.77 32.38
N GLY A 315 -9.95 5.59 33.63
CA GLY A 315 -11.08 6.34 34.15
C GLY A 315 -12.46 5.81 33.75
N LYS A 316 -12.54 4.72 33.00
CA LYS A 316 -13.84 4.14 32.60
C LYS A 316 -14.52 3.45 33.79
N ARG A 317 -15.85 3.54 33.82
CA ARG A 317 -16.66 2.79 34.82
C ARG A 317 -16.80 1.35 34.37
N VAL A 318 -16.36 0.39 35.18
CA VAL A 318 -16.44 -1.04 34.91
C VAL A 318 -17.41 -1.72 35.86
N ILE A 319 -18.34 -2.49 35.33
CA ILE A 319 -19.33 -3.26 36.09
C ILE A 319 -19.20 -4.73 35.64
N TYR A 320 -18.91 -5.61 36.59
CA TYR A 320 -18.90 -7.04 36.36
C TYR A 320 -20.20 -7.68 36.81
N ILE A 321 -20.87 -8.42 35.94
CA ILE A 321 -22.04 -9.24 36.28
C ILE A 321 -21.60 -10.69 36.13
N ILE A 322 -21.41 -11.38 37.27
CA ILE A 322 -20.80 -12.72 37.28
C ILE A 322 -21.83 -13.72 37.86
N PRO A 323 -22.52 -14.48 37.00
CA PRO A 323 -23.55 -15.44 37.48
C PRO A 323 -22.98 -16.60 38.30
N LYS A 324 -21.72 -17.00 38.02
CA LYS A 324 -21.04 -18.10 38.73
C LYS A 324 -19.59 -17.74 39.00
N LYS A 325 -18.98 -18.28 40.07
CA LYS A 325 -17.57 -18.06 40.45
C LYS A 325 -17.19 -16.58 40.72
N GLY A 326 -18.13 -15.76 41.18
CA GLY A 326 -17.89 -14.34 41.49
C GLY A 326 -16.80 -14.08 42.52
N HIS A 327 -16.49 -15.06 43.39
CA HIS A 327 -15.43 -14.97 44.38
C HIS A 327 -14.03 -14.73 43.78
N GLU A 328 -13.78 -15.19 42.53
CA GLU A 328 -12.50 -15.00 41.81
C GLU A 328 -12.27 -13.50 41.51
N PHE A 329 -13.30 -12.68 41.38
CA PHE A 329 -13.22 -11.25 41.09
C PHE A 329 -13.07 -10.37 42.31
N ARG A 330 -13.39 -10.87 43.49
CA ARG A 330 -13.40 -10.10 44.74
C ARG A 330 -12.06 -9.44 45.06
N PRO A 331 -10.92 -10.17 45.09
CA PRO A 331 -9.62 -9.56 45.40
C PRO A 331 -9.25 -8.41 44.43
N ARG A 332 -9.52 -8.61 43.15
CA ARG A 332 -9.24 -7.58 42.17
C ARG A 332 -10.16 -6.38 42.27
N CYS A 333 -11.43 -6.59 42.60
CA CYS A 333 -12.39 -5.54 42.83
C CYS A 333 -11.95 -4.66 44.03
N GLU A 334 -11.57 -5.29 45.14
CA GLU A 334 -11.08 -4.61 46.34
C GLU A 334 -9.79 -3.82 46.09
N GLN A 335 -8.83 -4.39 45.34
CA GLN A 335 -7.58 -3.70 44.95
C GLN A 335 -7.84 -2.43 44.15
N LEU A 336 -8.87 -2.42 43.31
CA LEU A 336 -9.25 -1.28 42.48
C LEU A 336 -10.19 -0.28 43.18
N GLY A 337 -10.44 -0.46 44.47
CA GLY A 337 -11.37 0.38 45.27
C GLY A 337 -12.83 0.21 44.82
N GLY A 338 -13.18 -0.95 44.27
CA GLY A 338 -14.52 -1.25 43.80
C GLY A 338 -15.43 -1.81 44.89
N LEU A 339 -16.74 -1.80 44.64
CA LEU A 339 -17.75 -2.39 45.49
C LEU A 339 -18.06 -3.82 45.02
N TYR A 340 -17.89 -4.80 45.90
CA TYR A 340 -18.26 -6.19 45.64
C TYR A 340 -19.60 -6.51 46.31
N LEU A 341 -20.62 -6.86 45.55
CA LEU A 341 -21.94 -7.24 46.03
C LEU A 341 -22.19 -8.72 45.70
N ARG A 342 -22.50 -9.51 46.72
CA ARG A 342 -22.89 -10.90 46.56
C ARG A 342 -24.42 -11.03 46.67
N MET A 343 -25.04 -11.34 45.53
CA MET A 343 -26.47 -11.59 45.46
C MET A 343 -26.77 -13.07 45.63
N SER A 344 -27.37 -13.47 46.75
CA SER A 344 -27.88 -14.81 46.97
C SER A 344 -29.10 -14.73 47.92
N PRO A 345 -29.96 -15.75 47.96
CA PRO A 345 -31.11 -15.74 48.85
C PRO A 345 -30.77 -15.56 50.35
N SER A 346 -29.52 -15.90 50.71
CA SER A 346 -29.01 -15.78 52.08
C SER A 346 -28.08 -14.59 52.28
N SER A 347 -27.86 -13.72 51.28
CA SER A 347 -26.96 -12.58 51.44
C SER A 347 -27.66 -11.37 52.06
N ARG A 348 -26.87 -10.56 52.77
CA ARG A 348 -27.36 -9.26 53.30
C ARG A 348 -27.41 -8.19 52.20
N ASP A 349 -26.72 -8.38 51.08
CA ASP A 349 -26.68 -7.43 49.99
C ASP A 349 -27.84 -7.69 49.03
N CYS A 350 -28.92 -6.93 49.23
CA CYS A 350 -30.07 -7.00 48.34
C CYS A 350 -30.33 -5.62 47.71
N PRO A 351 -30.12 -5.47 46.38
CA PRO A 351 -30.47 -4.22 45.74
C PRO A 351 -31.98 -4.05 45.75
N ASN A 352 -32.45 -2.96 46.34
CA ASN A 352 -33.86 -2.62 46.33
C ASN A 352 -34.22 -2.08 44.91
N ILE A 353 -34.79 -2.96 44.06
CA ILE A 353 -35.21 -2.61 42.69
C ILE A 353 -36.40 -1.62 42.69
N MET A 354 -37.11 -1.51 43.81
CA MET A 354 -38.24 -0.59 44.00
C MET A 354 -37.81 0.75 44.60
N ALA A 355 -36.52 0.94 44.91
CA ALA A 355 -36.04 2.20 45.45
C ALA A 355 -36.17 3.34 44.44
N ILE A 356 -36.85 4.42 44.85
CA ILE A 356 -36.95 5.63 44.05
C ILE A 356 -35.56 6.26 43.95
N ARG A 357 -35.02 6.37 42.73
CA ARG A 357 -33.80 7.08 42.50
C ARG A 357 -33.99 8.57 42.81
N ARG A 358 -33.36 9.06 43.84
CA ARG A 358 -33.19 10.51 44.03
C ARG A 358 -32.24 10.99 42.95
N ARG A 359 -32.74 11.80 42.00
CA ARG A 359 -31.87 12.49 41.03
C ARG A 359 -31.03 13.49 41.82
N SER A 360 -29.72 13.31 41.90
CA SER A 360 -28.83 14.35 42.36
C SER A 360 -28.82 15.49 41.35
N LEU A 361 -28.89 16.73 41.79
CA LEU A 361 -28.81 17.92 40.94
C LEU A 361 -27.50 17.99 40.16
N ASP A 362 -26.44 17.30 40.64
CA ASP A 362 -25.14 17.21 40.00
C ASP A 362 -25.11 16.37 38.67
N SER A 363 -26.17 15.60 38.39
CA SER A 363 -26.26 14.85 37.14
C SER A 363 -26.65 15.70 35.91
N TYR A 364 -26.94 16.98 36.09
CA TYR A 364 -27.27 17.91 35.00
C TYR A 364 -26.12 18.86 34.62
N ALA A 365 -25.00 18.83 35.32
CA ALA A 365 -23.84 19.70 35.03
C ALA A 365 -22.89 19.15 33.97
N GLY A 366 -23.26 18.07 33.28
CA GLY A 366 -22.43 17.40 32.27
C GLY A 366 -23.16 17.03 30.96
N LEU A 367 -24.18 17.84 30.59
CA LEU A 367 -24.80 17.76 29.23
C LEU A 367 -24.51 19.03 28.47
#